data_0eec9d5744d68fa1ca68130e5e315429
#
_entry.id   0eec9d5744d68fa1ca68130e5e315429
#
_cell.length_a   1.000
_cell.length_b   1.000
_cell.length_c   1.000
_cell.angle_alpha   90.00
_cell.angle_beta   90.00
_cell.angle_gamma   90.00
#
_symmetry.space_group_name_H-M   'P 1'
#
loop_
_entity.id
_entity.type
_entity.pdbx_description
1 polymer ?
#
loop_
_entity_poly.entity_id
_entity_poly.type
_entity_poly.pdbx_seq_one_letter_code
_entity_poly.pdbx_strand_id
1 'polypeptide(L)'
;VNPIPILRRALSGISRLAVIALVLTGCTDHPGNTGPTASSTTQLPIPFTGLTRDMRIRWSAEPGIDLLTVPAVTIRAYRESYVLGGLMASPEFYYPGFEQAVRPNGHSGRNLNIRPYIKGDAHLEDSGFQTTTPIVGTWREHILSLTGDPTSGYTAKVCSWNYATAVELPNGQYHYPHRLPPEPLDTADQLTGIGMFRISLKAPSPPKSDPAAPQRGSAPDPTADVFGGWKVLNAESLSTEAWLGEPNDWPLKEFGADQKACMTKAPDPFEKRKFYVTGEHSRSDYPTLPADPGWPAAGT
;
A
#
# COMPACT_ATOMS: atom_id res chain seq x y z
N VAL A 1 11.70 -22.54 -42.09
CA VAL A 1 12.92 -22.56 -42.87
C VAL A 1 14.04 -22.00 -42.00
N ASN A 2 15.03 -22.84 -41.75
CA ASN A 2 16.33 -22.68 -41.08
C ASN A 2 16.37 -22.46 -39.55
N PRO A 3 16.95 -23.40 -38.79
CA PRO A 3 17.27 -23.26 -37.37
C PRO A 3 18.70 -22.68 -37.18
N ILE A 4 18.90 -21.87 -36.16
CA ILE A 4 20.19 -21.33 -35.73
C ILE A 4 20.75 -22.20 -34.59
N PRO A 5 22.03 -22.56 -34.59
CA PRO A 5 22.60 -23.57 -33.70
C PRO A 5 22.99 -23.02 -32.31
N ILE A 6 22.77 -23.89 -31.33
CA ILE A 6 23.20 -23.74 -29.94
C ILE A 6 24.73 -23.90 -29.84
N LEU A 7 25.41 -22.90 -29.30
CA LEU A 7 26.85 -23.01 -28.98
C LEU A 7 27.01 -23.25 -27.48
N ARG A 8 27.34 -24.52 -27.14
CA ARG A 8 27.88 -24.92 -25.84
C ARG A 8 29.31 -24.45 -25.71
N ARG A 9 29.67 -23.76 -24.66
CA ARG A 9 31.06 -23.67 -24.18
C ARG A 9 31.14 -24.19 -22.74
N ALA A 10 31.84 -25.30 -22.63
CA ALA A 10 32.41 -25.83 -21.39
C ALA A 10 33.89 -25.35 -21.29
N LEU A 11 34.33 -25.01 -20.10
CA LEU A 11 35.73 -24.95 -19.64
C LEU A 11 35.67 -24.87 -18.10
N SER A 12 35.98 -25.96 -17.41
CA SER A 12 37.26 -26.39 -16.77
C SER A 12 37.90 -25.24 -15.95
N GLY A 13 37.82 -25.26 -14.64
CA GLY A 13 38.58 -26.04 -13.68
C GLY A 13 39.88 -25.34 -13.30
N ILE A 14 40.05 -24.89 -12.05
CA ILE A 14 41.33 -24.94 -11.33
C ILE A 14 41.05 -24.79 -9.85
N SER A 15 41.40 -25.83 -9.10
CA SER A 15 41.49 -25.95 -7.65
C SER A 15 42.73 -25.20 -7.15
N ARG A 16 42.61 -24.40 -6.11
CA ARG A 16 43.75 -24.02 -5.27
C ARG A 16 43.41 -24.18 -3.79
N LEU A 17 44.02 -25.16 -3.19
CA LEU A 17 44.20 -25.32 -1.76
C LEU A 17 45.06 -24.17 -1.22
N ALA A 18 44.63 -23.54 -0.14
CA ALA A 18 45.48 -22.71 0.73
C ALA A 18 45.37 -23.22 2.16
N VAL A 19 46.55 -23.60 2.68
CA VAL A 19 46.82 -24.08 4.03
C VAL A 19 46.74 -22.89 4.99
N ILE A 20 45.99 -23.02 6.07
CA ILE A 20 45.95 -22.05 7.17
C ILE A 20 46.74 -22.59 8.35
N ALA A 21 47.77 -21.86 8.70
CA ALA A 21 48.54 -22.09 9.95
C ALA A 21 47.79 -21.53 11.16
N LEU A 22 47.60 -22.34 12.17
CA LEU A 22 47.19 -21.94 13.50
C LEU A 22 48.36 -21.26 14.24
N VAL A 23 48.10 -20.06 14.76
CA VAL A 23 48.95 -19.46 15.77
C VAL A 23 48.10 -19.30 17.03
N LEU A 24 48.47 -20.06 18.07
CA LEU A 24 47.96 -19.93 19.44
C LEU A 24 48.87 -18.95 20.17
N THR A 25 48.33 -17.85 20.69
CA THR A 25 48.93 -17.05 21.75
C THR A 25 47.86 -16.49 22.65
N GLY A 26 47.73 -16.98 23.87
CA GLY A 26 48.14 -16.30 25.09
C GLY A 26 47.01 -15.48 25.71
N CYS A 27 46.37 -16.06 26.76
CA CYS A 27 45.47 -15.36 27.69
C CYS A 27 46.24 -14.30 28.49
N THR A 28 45.69 -13.08 28.57
CA THR A 28 45.90 -12.17 29.70
C THR A 28 44.55 -11.63 30.13
N ASP A 29 44.17 -12.00 31.37
CA ASP A 29 43.00 -11.47 32.06
C ASP A 29 43.17 -9.98 32.33
N HIS A 30 42.20 -9.18 31.86
CA HIS A 30 41.97 -7.82 32.37
C HIS A 30 40.52 -7.77 32.89
N PRO A 31 40.27 -7.26 34.10
CA PRO A 31 38.91 -7.11 34.59
C PRO A 31 38.18 -6.02 33.79
N GLY A 32 37.18 -6.46 33.04
CA GLY A 32 36.44 -5.63 32.14
C GLY A 32 35.52 -4.66 32.84
N ASN A 33 35.52 -3.48 32.27
CA ASN A 33 34.51 -2.46 32.46
C ASN A 33 33.28 -2.87 31.62
N THR A 34 32.25 -3.45 32.25
CA THR A 34 30.95 -3.69 31.63
C THR A 34 30.21 -2.38 31.55
N GLY A 35 30.56 -1.56 30.57
CA GLY A 35 29.68 -0.47 30.13
C GLY A 35 28.39 -1.06 29.55
N PRO A 36 27.21 -0.43 29.77
CA PRO A 36 25.98 -0.93 29.23
C PRO A 36 26.11 -0.94 27.69
N THR A 37 26.02 -2.14 27.13
CA THR A 37 25.85 -2.32 25.68
C THR A 37 24.54 -1.61 25.31
N ALA A 38 24.65 -0.45 24.73
CA ALA A 38 23.48 0.20 24.13
C ALA A 38 22.93 -0.74 23.07
N SER A 39 21.87 -1.48 23.42
CA SER A 39 21.04 -2.15 22.44
C SER A 39 20.51 -1.06 21.52
N SER A 40 21.10 -0.93 20.34
CA SER A 40 20.50 -0.16 19.26
C SER A 40 19.21 -0.90 18.90
N THR A 41 18.12 -0.53 19.55
CA THR A 41 16.78 -0.82 19.07
C THR A 41 16.70 -0.19 17.69
N THR A 42 16.79 -1.01 16.65
CA THR A 42 16.44 -0.60 15.28
C THR A 42 14.98 -0.20 15.37
N GLN A 43 14.74 1.09 15.48
CA GLN A 43 13.38 1.62 15.50
C GLN A 43 12.78 1.31 14.14
N LEU A 44 11.73 0.49 14.11
CA LEU A 44 11.01 0.18 12.88
C LEU A 44 10.59 1.50 12.21
N PRO A 45 10.62 1.57 10.87
CA PRO A 45 10.11 2.73 10.15
C PRO A 45 8.69 3.02 10.61
N ILE A 46 8.45 4.25 11.04
CA ILE A 46 7.12 4.68 11.46
C ILE A 46 6.41 5.23 10.22
N PRO A 47 5.20 4.75 9.87
CA PRO A 47 4.39 5.34 8.83
C PRO A 47 4.31 6.87 8.96
N PHE A 48 4.23 7.58 7.84
CA PHE A 48 4.21 9.04 7.80
C PHE A 48 5.44 9.73 8.45
N THR A 49 6.59 9.07 8.38
CA THR A 49 7.91 9.66 8.66
C THR A 49 8.81 9.56 7.44
N GLY A 50 10.00 10.15 7.48
CA GLY A 50 10.93 10.11 6.34
C GLY A 50 10.28 10.61 5.04
N LEU A 51 10.28 9.78 4.00
CA LEU A 51 9.75 10.14 2.67
C LEU A 51 8.23 10.37 2.65
N THR A 52 7.47 9.78 3.55
CA THR A 52 6.01 9.91 3.64
C THR A 52 5.56 10.94 4.68
N ARG A 53 6.49 11.69 5.30
CA ARG A 53 6.20 12.63 6.39
C ARG A 53 5.13 13.65 6.04
N ASP A 54 5.17 14.16 4.83
CA ASP A 54 4.30 15.23 4.34
C ASP A 54 3.16 14.74 3.45
N MET A 55 2.79 13.48 3.60
CA MET A 55 1.60 12.86 2.99
C MET A 55 0.61 12.45 4.07
N ARG A 56 -0.68 12.51 3.78
CA ARG A 56 -1.74 11.98 4.66
C ARG A 56 -2.80 11.27 3.85
N ILE A 57 -3.52 10.35 4.51
CA ILE A 57 -4.68 9.67 3.94
C ILE A 57 -5.94 10.17 4.65
N ARG A 58 -6.96 10.50 3.87
CA ARG A 58 -8.27 10.95 4.37
C ARG A 58 -9.35 10.04 3.85
N TRP A 59 -10.37 9.81 4.70
CA TRP A 59 -11.48 8.94 4.39
C TRP A 59 -12.80 9.69 4.35
N SER A 60 -13.69 9.19 3.51
CA SER A 60 -15.11 9.50 3.50
C SER A 60 -15.89 8.22 3.19
N ALA A 61 -17.18 8.23 3.37
CA ALA A 61 -18.05 7.11 3.06
C ALA A 61 -19.45 7.57 2.67
N GLU A 62 -20.20 6.72 1.99
CA GLU A 62 -21.62 6.92 1.76
C GLU A 62 -22.40 6.96 3.10
N PRO A 63 -23.54 7.69 3.13
CA PRO A 63 -24.38 7.75 4.31
C PRO A 63 -24.74 6.37 4.86
N GLY A 64 -24.65 6.21 6.19
CA GLY A 64 -24.93 4.96 6.89
C GLY A 64 -23.72 4.05 7.11
N ILE A 65 -22.55 4.38 6.55
CA ILE A 65 -21.31 3.64 6.80
C ILE A 65 -20.50 4.37 7.87
N ASP A 66 -20.30 3.71 9.02
CA ASP A 66 -19.50 4.23 10.11
C ASP A 66 -18.02 3.90 9.93
N LEU A 67 -17.20 4.89 9.61
CA LEU A 67 -15.76 4.76 9.42
C LEU A 67 -14.98 4.43 10.70
N LEU A 68 -15.60 4.54 11.87
CA LEU A 68 -14.92 4.41 13.16
C LEU A 68 -15.00 3.01 13.76
N THR A 69 -15.86 2.17 13.20
CA THR A 69 -16.09 0.81 13.68
C THR A 69 -15.84 -0.24 12.58
N VAL A 70 -15.70 -1.50 13.00
CA VAL A 70 -15.59 -2.61 12.04
C VAL A 70 -16.92 -2.84 11.33
N PRO A 71 -16.93 -3.26 10.05
CA PRO A 71 -15.79 -3.65 9.22
C PRO A 71 -15.03 -2.48 8.53
N ALA A 72 -15.54 -1.24 8.57
CA ALA A 72 -14.92 -0.11 7.88
C ALA A 72 -13.49 0.21 8.40
N VAL A 73 -13.24 0.06 9.69
CA VAL A 73 -11.90 0.20 10.29
C VAL A 73 -10.92 -0.78 9.65
N THR A 74 -11.32 -2.03 9.44
CA THR A 74 -10.48 -3.04 8.77
C THR A 74 -10.14 -2.64 7.33
N ILE A 75 -11.10 -2.05 6.62
CA ILE A 75 -10.91 -1.56 5.25
C ILE A 75 -9.91 -0.40 5.24
N ARG A 76 -10.07 0.56 6.17
CA ARG A 76 -9.14 1.69 6.33
C ARG A 76 -7.72 1.18 6.59
N ALA A 77 -7.54 0.34 7.61
CA ALA A 77 -6.23 -0.21 7.96
C ALA A 77 -5.59 -0.99 6.81
N TYR A 78 -6.38 -1.79 6.09
CA TYR A 78 -5.93 -2.53 4.92
C TYR A 78 -5.44 -1.59 3.82
N ARG A 79 -6.27 -0.61 3.42
CA ARG A 79 -5.95 0.29 2.31
C ARG A 79 -4.76 1.20 2.63
N GLU A 80 -4.70 1.74 3.84
CA GLU A 80 -3.59 2.59 4.27
C GLU A 80 -2.27 1.81 4.31
N SER A 81 -2.27 0.58 4.86
CA SER A 81 -1.10 -0.31 4.81
C SER A 81 -0.69 -0.66 3.38
N TYR A 82 -1.68 -0.94 2.51
CA TYR A 82 -1.43 -1.24 1.10
C TYR A 82 -0.77 -0.07 0.38
N VAL A 83 -1.27 1.15 0.59
CA VAL A 83 -0.72 2.37 -0.02
C VAL A 83 0.70 2.63 0.49
N LEU A 84 0.91 2.64 1.79
CA LEU A 84 2.22 2.93 2.38
C LEU A 84 3.26 1.85 2.05
N GLY A 85 2.90 0.58 2.19
CA GLY A 85 3.76 -0.54 1.84
C GLY A 85 4.14 -0.55 0.36
N GLY A 86 3.20 -0.19 -0.53
CA GLY A 86 3.45 -0.05 -1.96
C GLY A 86 4.35 1.14 -2.29
N LEU A 87 4.05 2.32 -1.73
CA LEU A 87 4.87 3.53 -1.93
C LEU A 87 6.33 3.32 -1.51
N MET A 88 6.55 2.60 -0.44
CA MET A 88 7.88 2.37 0.12
C MET A 88 8.50 1.04 -0.32
N ALA A 89 7.74 0.21 -1.04
CA ALA A 89 8.11 -1.15 -1.43
C ALA A 89 8.66 -1.97 -0.23
N SER A 90 8.06 -1.78 0.96
CA SER A 90 8.53 -2.39 2.20
C SER A 90 7.36 -2.78 3.14
N PRO A 91 7.39 -4.01 3.69
CA PRO A 91 6.39 -4.47 4.66
C PRO A 91 6.49 -3.74 6.02
N GLU A 92 7.61 -3.05 6.28
CA GLU A 92 7.81 -2.28 7.50
C GLU A 92 6.83 -1.11 7.65
N PHE A 93 6.18 -0.70 6.54
CA PHE A 93 5.15 0.34 6.52
C PHE A 93 3.74 -0.20 6.67
N TYR A 94 3.56 -1.50 6.88
CA TYR A 94 2.26 -2.07 7.21
C TYR A 94 1.84 -1.72 8.64
N TYR A 95 0.57 -1.51 8.83
CA TYR A 95 0.00 -1.31 10.16
C TYR A 95 0.04 -2.61 10.98
N PRO A 96 0.12 -2.51 12.32
CA PRO A 96 0.10 -3.69 13.19
C PRO A 96 -1.09 -4.59 12.87
N GLY A 97 -0.84 -5.90 12.72
CA GLY A 97 -1.85 -6.89 12.37
C GLY A 97 -2.09 -7.13 10.88
N PHE A 98 -1.52 -6.31 9.97
CA PHE A 98 -1.75 -6.44 8.52
C PHE A 98 -1.37 -7.84 8.00
N GLU A 99 -0.18 -8.33 8.30
CA GLU A 99 0.28 -9.62 7.78
C GLU A 99 -0.54 -10.81 8.28
N GLN A 100 -1.12 -10.70 9.47
CA GLN A 100 -2.02 -11.70 10.03
C GLN A 100 -3.41 -11.61 9.40
N ALA A 101 -3.85 -10.39 9.04
CA ALA A 101 -5.17 -10.15 8.44
C ALA A 101 -5.20 -10.46 6.94
N VAL A 102 -4.08 -10.24 6.24
CA VAL A 102 -3.98 -10.33 4.78
C VAL A 102 -3.01 -11.46 4.42
N ARG A 103 -3.47 -12.44 3.67
CA ARG A 103 -2.59 -13.53 3.21
C ARG A 103 -1.53 -13.02 2.24
N PRO A 104 -0.41 -13.72 2.06
CA PRO A 104 0.56 -13.42 1.00
C PRO A 104 -0.07 -13.44 -0.38
N ASN A 105 0.56 -12.75 -1.33
CA ASN A 105 0.17 -12.78 -2.74
C ASN A 105 0.18 -14.21 -3.28
N GLY A 106 -0.80 -14.54 -4.12
CA GLY A 106 -0.82 -15.80 -4.86
C GLY A 106 0.18 -15.78 -6.03
N HIS A 107 0.50 -16.96 -6.53
CA HIS A 107 1.34 -17.08 -7.74
C HIS A 107 0.51 -17.00 -9.04
N SER A 108 -0.79 -17.19 -8.96
CA SER A 108 -1.73 -17.11 -10.08
C SER A 108 -3.15 -16.85 -9.58
N GLY A 109 -3.99 -16.34 -10.45
CA GLY A 109 -5.42 -16.15 -10.19
C GLY A 109 -5.75 -14.99 -9.26
N ARG A 110 -6.86 -15.12 -8.55
CA ARG A 110 -7.34 -14.12 -7.59
C ARG A 110 -6.27 -13.82 -6.55
N ASN A 111 -6.10 -12.55 -6.22
CA ASN A 111 -5.18 -12.08 -5.19
C ASN A 111 -3.68 -12.15 -5.55
N LEU A 112 -3.35 -11.99 -6.81
CA LEU A 112 -1.95 -11.78 -7.20
C LEU A 112 -1.33 -10.57 -6.50
N ASN A 113 -2.13 -9.59 -6.17
CA ASN A 113 -1.73 -8.33 -5.57
C ASN A 113 -2.61 -7.91 -4.38
N ILE A 114 -3.07 -8.87 -3.57
CA ILE A 114 -3.80 -8.58 -2.32
C ILE A 114 -2.92 -7.83 -1.31
N ARG A 115 -1.60 -8.05 -1.36
CA ARG A 115 -0.57 -7.19 -0.75
C ARG A 115 0.11 -6.37 -1.84
N PRO A 116 0.62 -5.17 -1.53
CA PRO A 116 1.42 -4.43 -2.49
C PRO A 116 2.71 -5.18 -2.80
N TYR A 117 3.27 -4.95 -3.98
CA TYR A 117 4.59 -5.46 -4.31
C TYR A 117 5.66 -4.78 -3.45
N ILE A 118 6.58 -5.56 -2.94
CA ILE A 118 7.67 -5.09 -2.07
C ILE A 118 9.01 -5.38 -2.71
N LYS A 119 10.08 -4.80 -2.18
CA LYS A 119 11.45 -5.02 -2.68
C LYS A 119 11.79 -6.51 -2.69
N GLY A 120 12.20 -7.02 -3.83
CA GLY A 120 12.47 -8.43 -4.09
C GLY A 120 11.34 -9.18 -4.80
N ASP A 121 10.15 -8.60 -4.93
CA ASP A 121 9.11 -9.14 -5.79
C ASP A 121 9.46 -8.90 -7.27
N ALA A 122 9.37 -9.95 -8.10
CA ALA A 122 9.65 -9.87 -9.53
C ALA A 122 8.75 -8.85 -10.27
N HIS A 123 7.56 -8.60 -9.75
CA HIS A 123 6.58 -7.66 -10.34
C HIS A 123 6.78 -6.21 -9.91
N LEU A 124 7.67 -5.92 -8.96
CA LEU A 124 7.95 -4.55 -8.54
C LEU A 124 8.61 -3.73 -9.65
N GLU A 125 9.53 -4.34 -10.38
CA GLU A 125 10.24 -3.71 -11.50
C GLU A 125 9.28 -3.34 -12.63
N ASP A 126 8.29 -4.19 -12.90
CA ASP A 126 7.25 -3.95 -13.91
C ASP A 126 6.24 -2.89 -13.45
N SER A 127 5.97 -2.80 -12.16
CA SER A 127 5.03 -1.80 -11.61
C SER A 127 5.61 -0.39 -11.59
N GLY A 128 6.94 -0.26 -11.64
CA GLY A 128 7.68 0.99 -11.71
C GLY A 128 7.49 1.90 -10.50
N PHE A 129 7.00 1.37 -9.36
CA PHE A 129 6.51 2.19 -8.28
C PHE A 129 7.19 1.92 -6.93
N GLN A 130 8.34 2.54 -6.74
CA GLN A 130 8.93 2.76 -5.43
C GLN A 130 9.28 4.24 -5.29
N THR A 131 8.76 4.89 -4.25
CA THR A 131 9.11 6.26 -3.92
C THR A 131 10.53 6.31 -3.37
N THR A 132 11.38 7.11 -4.02
CA THR A 132 12.78 7.34 -3.61
C THR A 132 13.05 8.78 -3.18
N THR A 133 12.08 9.67 -3.36
CA THR A 133 12.09 11.08 -2.97
C THR A 133 10.85 11.39 -2.12
N PRO A 134 10.85 12.51 -1.37
CA PRO A 134 9.71 12.87 -0.54
C PRO A 134 8.40 12.88 -1.34
N ILE A 135 7.37 12.22 -0.79
CA ILE A 135 6.00 12.30 -1.28
C ILE A 135 5.19 13.23 -0.39
N VAL A 136 4.36 14.05 -1.00
CA VAL A 136 3.58 15.08 -0.34
C VAL A 136 2.11 15.04 -0.74
N GLY A 137 1.27 15.74 -0.01
CA GLY A 137 -0.12 15.96 -0.37
C GLY A 137 -1.11 15.08 0.38
N THR A 138 -2.28 14.92 -0.20
CA THR A 138 -3.40 14.23 0.44
C THR A 138 -3.97 13.16 -0.47
N TRP A 139 -3.78 11.91 -0.09
CA TRP A 139 -4.47 10.76 -0.68
C TRP A 139 -5.86 10.65 -0.08
N ARG A 140 -6.87 10.38 -0.88
CA ARG A 140 -8.24 10.26 -0.40
C ARG A 140 -8.82 8.91 -0.77
N GLU A 141 -9.52 8.31 0.19
CA GLU A 141 -10.25 7.05 0.03
C GLU A 141 -11.73 7.29 0.37
N HIS A 142 -12.63 6.58 -0.30
CA HIS A 142 -14.06 6.70 -0.07
C HIS A 142 -14.74 5.34 -0.15
N ILE A 143 -15.45 4.94 0.90
CA ILE A 143 -16.23 3.71 0.86
C ILE A 143 -17.57 4.00 0.14
N LEU A 144 -17.65 3.54 -1.11
CA LEU A 144 -18.82 3.69 -1.97
C LEU A 144 -19.97 2.76 -1.54
N SER A 145 -19.66 1.57 -1.09
CA SER A 145 -20.64 0.63 -0.53
C SER A 145 -19.98 -0.36 0.41
N LEU A 146 -20.77 -0.84 1.38
CA LEU A 146 -20.38 -1.86 2.32
C LEU A 146 -21.60 -2.76 2.57
N THR A 147 -21.55 -4.01 2.08
CA THR A 147 -22.66 -4.96 2.12
C THR A 147 -22.21 -6.28 2.71
N GLY A 148 -23.13 -7.02 3.30
CA GLY A 148 -22.87 -8.31 3.91
C GLY A 148 -23.25 -8.36 5.39
N ASP A 149 -22.85 -9.44 6.05
CA ASP A 149 -23.11 -9.69 7.47
C ASP A 149 -21.94 -10.49 8.10
N PRO A 150 -21.90 -10.62 9.45
CA PRO A 150 -20.80 -11.32 10.13
C PRO A 150 -20.65 -12.80 9.74
N THR A 151 -21.71 -13.45 9.29
CA THR A 151 -21.71 -14.88 8.95
C THR A 151 -21.21 -15.11 7.54
N SER A 152 -21.78 -14.41 6.56
CA SER A 152 -21.44 -14.53 5.14
C SER A 152 -20.17 -13.76 4.76
N GLY A 153 -19.77 -12.79 5.58
CA GLY A 153 -18.69 -11.85 5.29
C GLY A 153 -19.20 -10.54 4.70
N TYR A 154 -18.26 -9.64 4.42
CA TYR A 154 -18.57 -8.32 3.89
C TYR A 154 -17.85 -8.07 2.58
N THR A 155 -18.48 -7.31 1.72
CA THR A 155 -17.87 -6.75 0.50
C THR A 155 -17.96 -5.25 0.54
N ALA A 156 -16.81 -4.59 0.37
CA ALA A 156 -16.71 -3.15 0.24
C ALA A 156 -16.28 -2.77 -1.17
N LYS A 157 -16.80 -1.66 -1.68
CA LYS A 157 -16.30 -0.96 -2.86
C LYS A 157 -15.70 0.36 -2.40
N VAL A 158 -14.46 0.60 -2.79
CA VAL A 158 -13.69 1.76 -2.33
C VAL A 158 -13.16 2.52 -3.53
N CYS A 159 -13.42 3.83 -3.58
CA CYS A 159 -12.77 4.76 -4.49
C CYS A 159 -11.48 5.26 -3.85
N SER A 160 -10.43 5.35 -4.64
CA SER A 160 -9.12 5.85 -4.23
C SER A 160 -8.72 7.01 -5.13
N TRP A 161 -8.44 8.18 -4.54
CA TRP A 161 -8.08 9.39 -5.28
C TRP A 161 -6.70 9.85 -4.83
N ASN A 162 -5.70 9.59 -5.66
CA ASN A 162 -4.30 9.93 -5.37
C ASN A 162 -3.76 11.10 -6.21
N TYR A 163 -4.58 11.68 -7.07
CA TYR A 163 -4.14 12.76 -7.97
C TYR A 163 -3.58 13.99 -7.23
N ALA A 164 -3.97 14.23 -5.97
CA ALA A 164 -3.47 15.34 -5.15
C ALA A 164 -2.27 14.93 -4.28
N THR A 165 -1.47 13.96 -4.75
CA THR A 165 -0.16 13.60 -4.19
C THR A 165 0.92 13.78 -5.24
N ALA A 166 2.13 14.13 -4.81
CA ALA A 166 3.25 14.37 -5.70
C ALA A 166 4.56 13.95 -5.06
N VAL A 167 5.57 13.67 -5.88
CA VAL A 167 6.94 13.42 -5.45
C VAL A 167 7.86 14.57 -5.83
N GLU A 168 8.85 14.81 -5.00
CA GLU A 168 9.83 15.88 -5.20
C GLU A 168 10.81 15.53 -6.33
N LEU A 169 11.06 16.51 -7.19
CA LEU A 169 12.04 16.47 -8.26
C LEU A 169 13.37 17.10 -7.82
N PRO A 170 14.50 16.81 -8.50
CA PRO A 170 15.79 17.41 -8.19
C PRO A 170 15.83 18.94 -8.27
N ASN A 171 14.91 19.54 -9.03
CA ASN A 171 14.79 21.00 -9.15
C ASN A 171 13.93 21.65 -8.04
N GLY A 172 13.45 20.85 -7.06
CA GLY A 172 12.58 21.31 -5.97
C GLY A 172 11.12 21.51 -6.36
N GLN A 173 10.74 21.19 -7.60
CA GLN A 173 9.33 21.09 -8.00
C GLN A 173 8.76 19.72 -7.67
N TYR A 174 7.47 19.57 -7.84
CA TYR A 174 6.71 18.36 -7.53
C TYR A 174 5.92 17.92 -8.74
N HIS A 175 5.86 16.61 -8.98
CA HIS A 175 5.05 16.04 -10.05
C HIS A 175 4.27 14.81 -9.56
N TYR A 176 3.20 14.50 -10.29
CA TYR A 176 2.42 13.30 -10.02
C TYR A 176 3.26 12.03 -10.20
N PRO A 177 3.28 11.10 -9.22
CA PRO A 177 4.25 10.01 -9.20
C PRO A 177 3.99 8.88 -10.18
N HIS A 178 2.77 8.79 -10.72
CA HIS A 178 2.41 7.67 -11.60
C HIS A 178 2.61 8.04 -13.07
N ARG A 179 2.87 7.00 -13.88
CA ARG A 179 2.97 7.16 -15.32
C ARG A 179 1.61 7.60 -15.88
N LEU A 180 1.62 8.71 -16.60
CA LEU A 180 0.45 9.16 -17.33
C LEU A 180 0.31 8.39 -18.65
N PRO A 181 -0.93 8.20 -19.16
CA PRO A 181 -1.13 7.78 -20.53
C PRO A 181 -0.54 8.82 -21.50
N PRO A 182 -0.25 8.43 -22.74
CA PRO A 182 0.24 9.38 -23.75
C PRO A 182 -0.77 10.52 -23.96
N GLU A 183 -0.26 11.75 -24.11
CA GLU A 183 -1.08 12.91 -24.47
C GLU A 183 -1.83 12.71 -25.83
N PRO A 184 -3.02 13.28 -26.01
CA PRO A 184 -3.69 14.21 -25.09
C PRO A 184 -4.53 13.51 -24.02
N LEU A 185 -4.56 14.09 -22.82
CA LEU A 185 -5.50 13.71 -21.76
C LEU A 185 -6.90 14.15 -22.16
N ASP A 186 -7.66 13.26 -22.75
CA ASP A 186 -9.06 13.45 -23.15
C ASP A 186 -10.03 12.86 -22.11
N THR A 187 -11.27 12.65 -22.52
CA THR A 187 -12.29 12.11 -21.62
C THR A 187 -11.99 10.71 -21.07
N ALA A 188 -11.19 9.89 -21.76
CA ALA A 188 -10.78 8.57 -21.29
C ALA A 188 -9.83 8.68 -20.10
N ASP A 189 -9.06 9.76 -20.03
CA ASP A 189 -8.07 10.01 -18.98
C ASP A 189 -8.65 10.67 -17.73
N GLN A 190 -9.97 10.90 -17.69
CA GLN A 190 -10.66 11.41 -16.50
C GLN A 190 -10.48 10.52 -15.27
N LEU A 191 -10.07 9.27 -15.48
CA LEU A 191 -9.74 8.32 -14.42
C LEU A 191 -8.32 8.48 -13.86
N THR A 192 -7.46 9.27 -14.49
CA THR A 192 -6.09 9.47 -14.00
C THR A 192 -6.10 9.94 -12.55
N GLY A 193 -5.37 9.22 -11.69
CA GLY A 193 -5.39 9.43 -10.25
C GLY A 193 -6.66 8.97 -9.54
N ILE A 194 -7.49 8.16 -10.20
CA ILE A 194 -8.68 7.51 -9.63
C ILE A 194 -8.52 6.01 -9.75
N GLY A 195 -8.43 5.34 -8.62
CA GLY A 195 -8.46 3.89 -8.50
C GLY A 195 -9.76 3.41 -7.86
N MET A 196 -10.02 2.12 -7.99
CA MET A 196 -11.16 1.46 -7.34
C MET A 196 -10.73 0.10 -6.82
N PHE A 197 -11.37 -0.33 -5.74
CA PHE A 197 -11.11 -1.61 -5.12
C PHE A 197 -12.41 -2.25 -4.66
N ARG A 198 -12.56 -3.54 -4.98
CA ARG A 198 -13.58 -4.40 -4.40
C ARG A 198 -12.88 -5.32 -3.41
N ILE A 199 -13.24 -5.18 -2.12
CA ILE A 199 -12.55 -5.82 -1.01
C ILE A 199 -13.52 -6.74 -0.29
N SER A 200 -13.17 -8.02 -0.17
CA SER A 200 -13.96 -9.01 0.58
C SER A 200 -13.32 -9.30 1.93
N LEU A 201 -14.14 -9.25 2.97
CA LEU A 201 -13.74 -9.40 4.37
C LEU A 201 -14.48 -10.52 5.05
N LYS A 202 -13.83 -11.15 6.05
CA LYS A 202 -14.45 -12.12 6.96
C LYS A 202 -14.24 -11.70 8.39
N ALA A 203 -15.33 -11.72 9.16
CA ALA A 203 -15.31 -11.49 10.59
C ALA A 203 -14.55 -12.61 11.33
N PRO A 204 -13.98 -12.31 12.52
CA PRO A 204 -13.39 -13.34 13.39
C PRO A 204 -14.44 -14.37 13.82
N SER A 205 -14.02 -15.63 13.97
CA SER A 205 -14.87 -16.70 14.47
C SER A 205 -14.14 -17.43 15.62
N PRO A 206 -14.69 -17.46 16.84
CA PRO A 206 -15.96 -16.85 17.24
C PRO A 206 -15.91 -15.32 17.20
N PRO A 207 -17.07 -14.64 17.07
CA PRO A 207 -17.12 -13.19 17.18
C PRO A 207 -16.53 -12.72 18.50
N LYS A 208 -15.82 -11.59 18.50
CA LYS A 208 -15.38 -10.96 19.75
C LYS A 208 -16.62 -10.43 20.49
N SER A 209 -16.69 -10.71 21.81
CA SER A 209 -17.83 -10.35 22.65
C SER A 209 -17.99 -8.84 22.83
N ASP A 210 -16.88 -8.10 22.82
CA ASP A 210 -16.90 -6.67 23.04
C ASP A 210 -16.72 -5.90 21.72
N PRO A 211 -17.57 -4.90 21.43
CA PRO A 211 -17.37 -4.00 20.32
C PRO A 211 -16.03 -3.28 20.52
N ALA A 212 -15.19 -3.29 19.51
CA ALA A 212 -13.96 -2.51 19.54
C ALA A 212 -14.31 -1.01 19.71
N ALA A 213 -13.53 -0.30 20.52
CA ALA A 213 -13.68 1.15 20.67
C ALA A 213 -13.59 1.84 19.29
N PRO A 214 -14.37 2.93 19.09
CA PRO A 214 -14.31 3.68 17.86
C PRO A 214 -12.88 4.17 17.55
N GLN A 215 -12.40 3.90 16.35
CA GLN A 215 -11.04 4.22 15.89
C GLN A 215 -11.00 5.66 15.36
N ARG A 216 -10.87 6.63 16.27
CA ARG A 216 -10.76 8.06 15.97
C ARG A 216 -9.69 8.71 16.83
N GLY A 217 -8.92 9.62 16.25
CA GLY A 217 -7.92 10.40 16.96
C GLY A 217 -7.18 11.37 16.04
N SER A 218 -6.06 11.89 16.53
CA SER A 218 -5.20 12.82 15.79
C SER A 218 -3.98 12.14 15.16
N ALA A 219 -3.71 10.87 15.51
CA ALA A 219 -2.58 10.17 14.93
C ALA A 219 -2.83 9.84 13.44
N PRO A 220 -1.81 9.90 12.58
CA PRO A 220 -1.94 9.55 11.17
C PRO A 220 -2.04 8.04 10.94
N ASP A 221 -1.57 7.23 11.88
CA ASP A 221 -1.48 5.77 11.84
C ASP A 221 -1.82 5.16 13.21
N PRO A 222 -2.30 3.89 13.24
CA PRO A 222 -2.57 3.19 14.48
C PRO A 222 -1.27 2.63 15.07
N THR A 223 -1.15 2.65 16.39
CA THR A 223 -0.02 2.08 17.14
C THR A 223 -0.28 0.64 17.61
N ALA A 224 -1.49 0.12 17.43
CA ALA A 224 -1.88 -1.23 17.84
C ALA A 224 -2.62 -1.94 16.70
N ASP A 225 -2.79 -3.27 16.82
CA ASP A 225 -3.57 -4.08 15.87
C ASP A 225 -5.04 -3.62 15.86
N VAL A 226 -5.44 -3.01 14.76
CA VAL A 226 -6.82 -2.56 14.50
C VAL A 226 -7.61 -3.53 13.61
N PHE A 227 -6.98 -4.61 13.13
CA PHE A 227 -7.68 -5.67 12.39
C PHE A 227 -8.51 -6.57 13.32
N GLY A 228 -8.05 -6.74 14.54
CA GLY A 228 -8.84 -7.42 15.58
C GLY A 228 -9.27 -8.86 15.23
N GLY A 229 -8.57 -9.55 14.36
CA GLY A 229 -8.87 -10.91 13.89
C GLY A 229 -9.68 -10.96 12.59
N TRP A 230 -10.12 -9.84 12.07
CA TRP A 230 -10.71 -9.78 10.73
C TRP A 230 -9.72 -10.22 9.66
N LYS A 231 -10.23 -10.79 8.57
CA LYS A 231 -9.43 -11.26 7.44
C LYS A 231 -9.85 -10.54 6.16
N VAL A 232 -8.89 -10.09 5.39
CA VAL A 232 -9.07 -9.66 4.01
C VAL A 232 -8.90 -10.89 3.13
N LEU A 233 -9.98 -11.27 2.46
CA LEU A 233 -10.02 -12.49 1.66
C LEU A 233 -9.64 -12.25 0.21
N ASN A 234 -10.02 -11.08 -0.31
CA ASN A 234 -9.80 -10.69 -1.69
C ASN A 234 -9.73 -9.16 -1.80
N ALA A 235 -8.98 -8.67 -2.79
CA ALA A 235 -8.97 -7.28 -3.20
C ALA A 235 -8.75 -7.21 -4.72
N GLU A 236 -9.74 -6.68 -5.41
CA GLU A 236 -9.78 -6.60 -6.87
C GLU A 236 -9.76 -5.12 -7.27
N SER A 237 -8.95 -4.79 -8.28
CA SER A 237 -8.86 -3.43 -8.84
C SER A 237 -9.27 -3.34 -10.32
N LEU A 238 -9.63 -4.49 -10.93
CA LEU A 238 -10.04 -4.61 -12.32
C LEU A 238 -11.30 -5.47 -12.45
N SER A 239 -12.01 -5.34 -13.56
CA SER A 239 -13.14 -6.22 -13.88
C SER A 239 -12.69 -7.63 -14.23
N THR A 240 -13.62 -8.57 -14.19
CA THR A 240 -13.42 -9.96 -14.60
C THR A 240 -12.82 -10.06 -16.01
N GLU A 241 -13.35 -9.27 -16.94
CA GLU A 241 -12.99 -9.30 -18.35
C GLU A 241 -11.64 -8.62 -18.62
N ALA A 242 -11.25 -7.64 -17.79
CA ALA A 242 -9.96 -6.97 -17.92
C ALA A 242 -8.79 -7.82 -17.41
N TRP A 243 -9.06 -8.84 -16.61
CA TRP A 243 -8.06 -9.69 -16.00
C TRP A 243 -7.87 -10.99 -16.78
N LEU A 244 -7.40 -10.92 -18.02
CA LEU A 244 -6.86 -12.00 -18.88
C LEU A 244 -7.33 -13.45 -18.56
N GLY A 245 -8.63 -13.65 -18.37
CA GLY A 245 -9.21 -14.97 -18.16
C GLY A 245 -9.18 -15.50 -16.72
N GLU A 246 -8.64 -14.75 -15.75
CA GLU A 246 -8.72 -15.13 -14.35
C GLU A 246 -10.06 -14.67 -13.77
N PRO A 247 -10.84 -15.56 -13.17
CA PRO A 247 -12.15 -15.21 -12.64
C PRO A 247 -11.99 -14.28 -11.42
N ASN A 248 -12.60 -13.12 -11.48
CA ASN A 248 -12.87 -12.30 -10.31
C ASN A 248 -14.39 -12.13 -10.17
N ASP A 249 -14.83 -11.54 -9.06
CA ASP A 249 -16.26 -11.43 -8.76
C ASP A 249 -16.82 -10.04 -9.13
N TRP A 250 -16.12 -9.25 -9.94
CA TRP A 250 -16.51 -7.90 -10.34
C TRP A 250 -16.86 -7.84 -11.85
N PRO A 251 -18.12 -8.13 -12.22
CA PRO A 251 -18.53 -8.11 -13.62
C PRO A 251 -18.33 -6.74 -14.26
N LEU A 252 -17.94 -6.69 -15.55
CA LEU A 252 -17.61 -5.47 -16.28
C LEU A 252 -18.69 -4.38 -16.17
N LYS A 253 -19.97 -4.77 -16.27
CA LYS A 253 -21.10 -3.83 -16.16
C LYS A 253 -21.14 -3.15 -14.79
N GLU A 254 -20.90 -3.92 -13.72
CA GLU A 254 -20.90 -3.42 -12.36
C GLU A 254 -19.65 -2.57 -12.13
N PHE A 255 -18.48 -3.08 -12.54
CA PHE A 255 -17.21 -2.35 -12.51
C PHE A 255 -17.33 -0.97 -13.20
N GLY A 256 -17.89 -0.91 -14.40
CA GLY A 256 -18.07 0.36 -15.13
C GLY A 256 -19.01 1.34 -14.42
N ALA A 257 -20.06 0.84 -13.76
CA ALA A 257 -20.96 1.67 -12.96
C ALA A 257 -20.25 2.25 -11.73
N ASP A 258 -19.48 1.42 -11.01
CA ASP A 258 -18.70 1.81 -9.84
C ASP A 258 -17.58 2.80 -10.23
N GLN A 259 -16.93 2.58 -11.37
CA GLN A 259 -15.94 3.49 -11.93
C GLN A 259 -16.53 4.89 -12.16
N LYS A 260 -17.69 4.95 -12.82
CA LYS A 260 -18.40 6.21 -13.03
C LYS A 260 -18.79 6.88 -11.71
N ALA A 261 -19.20 6.10 -10.71
CA ALA A 261 -19.52 6.63 -9.38
C ALA A 261 -18.27 7.22 -8.71
N CYS A 262 -17.14 6.53 -8.72
CA CYS A 262 -15.89 7.04 -8.15
C CYS A 262 -15.39 8.32 -8.85
N MET A 263 -15.57 8.41 -10.17
CA MET A 263 -15.23 9.60 -10.92
C MET A 263 -16.15 10.78 -10.56
N THR A 264 -17.47 10.53 -10.47
CA THR A 264 -18.46 11.57 -10.14
C THR A 264 -18.34 12.09 -8.72
N LYS A 265 -17.94 11.22 -7.78
CA LYS A 265 -17.76 11.56 -6.36
C LYS A 265 -16.36 12.10 -6.03
N ALA A 266 -15.46 12.15 -7.00
CA ALA A 266 -14.15 12.77 -6.79
C ALA A 266 -14.31 14.20 -6.26
N PRO A 267 -13.62 14.57 -5.17
CA PRO A 267 -13.84 15.86 -4.50
C PRO A 267 -13.43 17.08 -5.34
N ASP A 268 -12.60 16.87 -6.36
CA ASP A 268 -12.14 17.94 -7.25
C ASP A 268 -12.68 17.71 -8.67
N PRO A 269 -13.06 18.79 -9.38
CA PRO A 269 -13.49 18.72 -10.78
C PRO A 269 -12.34 18.28 -11.69
N PHE A 270 -12.69 17.81 -12.90
CA PHE A 270 -11.71 17.26 -13.85
C PHE A 270 -10.51 18.18 -14.11
N GLU A 271 -10.76 19.47 -14.39
CA GLU A 271 -9.70 20.44 -14.69
C GLU A 271 -8.68 20.58 -13.52
N LYS A 272 -9.17 20.53 -12.29
CA LYS A 272 -8.28 20.59 -11.13
C LYS A 272 -7.50 19.29 -10.95
N ARG A 273 -8.13 18.14 -11.22
CA ARG A 273 -7.44 16.83 -11.20
C ARG A 273 -6.38 16.78 -12.30
N LYS A 274 -6.73 17.25 -13.52
CA LYS A 274 -5.79 17.37 -14.63
C LYS A 274 -4.59 18.25 -14.26
N PHE A 275 -4.82 19.40 -13.64
CA PHE A 275 -3.75 20.24 -13.13
C PHE A 275 -2.78 19.44 -12.23
N TYR A 276 -3.27 18.71 -11.25
CA TYR A 276 -2.42 17.95 -10.33
C TYR A 276 -1.58 16.87 -11.00
N VAL A 277 -2.10 16.22 -12.04
CA VAL A 277 -1.45 15.05 -12.65
C VAL A 277 -0.57 15.41 -13.84
N THR A 278 -0.61 16.65 -14.34
CA THR A 278 0.19 17.10 -15.48
C THR A 278 1.20 18.18 -15.06
N GLY A 279 2.40 18.13 -15.64
CA GLY A 279 3.43 19.13 -15.40
C GLY A 279 4.13 19.05 -14.05
N GLU A 280 4.81 20.13 -13.70
CA GLU A 280 5.56 20.29 -12.46
C GLU A 280 4.97 21.49 -11.70
N HIS A 281 4.84 21.36 -10.39
CA HIS A 281 4.15 22.34 -9.55
C HIS A 281 4.95 22.65 -8.29
N SER A 282 4.58 23.72 -7.60
CA SER A 282 5.17 24.08 -6.32
C SER A 282 4.65 23.16 -5.19
N ARG A 283 5.42 23.05 -4.09
CA ARG A 283 5.00 22.31 -2.89
C ARG A 283 3.65 22.78 -2.36
N SER A 284 3.35 24.07 -2.45
CA SER A 284 2.12 24.69 -1.95
C SER A 284 0.86 24.21 -2.68
N ASP A 285 0.99 23.70 -3.90
CA ASP A 285 -0.13 23.19 -4.68
C ASP A 285 -0.64 21.83 -4.17
N TYR A 286 0.17 21.12 -3.37
CA TYR A 286 -0.16 19.82 -2.78
C TYR A 286 -0.31 19.90 -1.25
N PRO A 287 -1.40 20.47 -0.72
CA PRO A 287 -1.59 20.59 0.72
C PRO A 287 -1.68 19.24 1.40
N THR A 288 -0.95 19.08 2.50
CA THR A 288 -1.05 17.93 3.39
C THR A 288 -2.13 18.19 4.44
N LEU A 289 -3.34 17.74 4.15
CA LEU A 289 -4.46 17.90 5.10
C LEU A 289 -4.33 16.85 6.22
N PRO A 290 -4.71 17.16 7.47
CA PRO A 290 -4.70 16.18 8.57
C PRO A 290 -5.46 14.91 8.21
N ALA A 291 -5.02 13.75 8.74
CA ALA A 291 -5.77 12.49 8.62
C ALA A 291 -7.17 12.66 9.20
N ASP A 292 -8.19 12.14 8.51
CA ASP A 292 -9.58 12.27 8.93
C ASP A 292 -10.42 11.11 8.35
N PRO A 293 -11.09 10.32 9.24
CA PRO A 293 -10.76 10.24 10.64
C PRO A 293 -9.32 9.72 10.82
N GLY A 294 -8.58 10.32 11.76
CA GLY A 294 -7.29 9.80 12.17
C GLY A 294 -7.44 8.57 13.07
N TRP A 295 -6.35 8.15 13.67
CA TRP A 295 -6.26 7.02 14.57
C TRP A 295 -6.08 7.48 16.02
N PRO A 296 -6.43 6.65 17.02
CA PRO A 296 -6.10 6.93 18.41
C PRO A 296 -4.61 7.17 18.59
N ALA A 297 -4.24 8.15 19.39
CA ALA A 297 -2.84 8.36 19.75
C ALA A 297 -2.34 7.26 20.71
N ALA A 298 -1.03 7.05 20.74
CA ALA A 298 -0.44 6.09 21.68
C ALA A 298 -0.81 6.46 23.13
N GLY A 299 -1.34 5.48 23.89
CA GLY A 299 -1.67 5.65 25.30
C GLY A 299 -3.01 6.34 25.59
N THR A 300 -3.90 6.49 24.61
CA THR A 300 -5.29 6.96 24.81
C THR A 300 -6.28 5.82 24.93
#